data_4450ea359aef73d757a67c30efb1297e
#
_entry.id   4450ea359aef73d757a67c30efb1297e
#
_cell.length_a   1.000
_cell.length_b   1.000
_cell.length_c   1.000
_cell.angle_alpha   90.00
_cell.angle_beta   90.00
_cell.angle_gamma   90.00
#
_symmetry.space_group_name_H-M   'P 1'
#
loop_
_entity.id
_entity.type
_entity.pdbx_description
1 polymer ?
#
loop_
_entity_poly.entity_id
_entity_poly.type
_entity_poly.pdbx_seq_one_letter_code
_entity_poly.pdbx_strand_id
1 'polypeptide(L)'
;MAKMKELQPEMEAIKERTGDDRMKYQKEVMELYKTQKVNPAAGCLPVLLQIPIFFALYKVIFVTIELRHAPWIGWIRDLAAPDPSSLLNLFGLLPFSPPAQGTLLHSLSLPALAIALGISMWMQQRLNPTPTDPAQKMIFAWMPWVFMFMLGGFASGLVLYWITNNTITIIQQYSIMSMHGHRPDLFGNIKAAMPKRPRVNAAKNGQPDDKVNSKGKGK
;
A
#
# COMPACT_ATOMS: atom_id res chain seq x y z
N MET A 1 3.56 -17.08 -1.49
CA MET A 1 2.77 -15.90 -1.14
C MET A 1 1.38 -16.28 -0.61
N ALA A 2 0.53 -17.00 -1.37
CA ALA A 2 -0.81 -17.38 -0.90
C ALA A 2 -0.78 -18.16 0.43
N LYS A 3 0.02 -19.21 0.53
CA LYS A 3 0.18 -19.99 1.77
C LYS A 3 0.63 -19.17 2.98
N MET A 4 1.49 -18.16 2.78
CA MET A 4 1.90 -17.29 3.89
C MET A 4 0.74 -16.41 4.40
N LYS A 5 -0.22 -16.08 3.53
CA LYS A 5 -1.40 -15.32 3.92
C LYS A 5 -2.39 -16.18 4.70
N GLU A 6 -2.48 -17.47 4.38
CA GLU A 6 -3.28 -18.45 5.13
C GLU A 6 -2.74 -18.67 6.55
N LEU A 7 -1.43 -18.55 6.75
CA LEU A 7 -0.78 -18.70 8.06
C LEU A 7 -0.86 -17.45 8.96
N GLN A 8 -1.37 -16.32 8.44
CA GLN A 8 -1.50 -15.10 9.24
C GLN A 8 -2.28 -15.28 10.55
N PRO A 9 -3.45 -15.94 10.58
CA PRO A 9 -4.19 -16.14 11.83
C PRO A 9 -3.41 -16.97 12.83
N GLU A 10 -2.64 -18.00 12.39
CA GLU A 10 -1.80 -18.79 13.27
C GLU A 10 -0.64 -17.97 13.85
N MET A 11 -0.04 -17.07 13.05
CA MET A 11 1.00 -16.17 13.50
C MET A 11 0.46 -15.13 14.51
N GLU A 12 -0.77 -14.66 14.34
CA GLU A 12 -1.44 -13.79 15.31
C GLU A 12 -1.71 -14.51 16.63
N ALA A 13 -2.16 -15.75 16.59
CA ALA A 13 -2.36 -16.60 17.77
C ALA A 13 -1.03 -16.88 18.51
N ILE A 14 0.07 -17.13 17.78
CA ILE A 14 1.41 -17.25 18.38
C ILE A 14 1.80 -15.96 19.07
N LYS A 15 1.54 -14.80 18.45
CA LYS A 15 1.85 -13.50 19.03
C LYS A 15 1.07 -13.22 20.32
N GLU A 16 -0.21 -13.53 20.35
CA GLU A 16 -1.03 -13.41 21.56
C GLU A 16 -0.52 -14.30 22.70
N ARG A 17 -0.07 -15.53 22.37
CA ARG A 17 0.44 -16.49 23.35
C ARG A 17 1.83 -16.13 23.87
N THR A 18 2.69 -15.56 23.04
CA THR A 18 4.08 -15.22 23.41
C THR A 18 4.19 -13.82 24.02
N GLY A 19 3.18 -12.96 23.87
CA GLY A 19 3.17 -11.61 24.42
C GLY A 19 4.36 -10.78 23.92
N ASP A 20 5.11 -10.16 24.86
CA ASP A 20 6.25 -9.28 24.54
C ASP A 20 7.58 -10.05 24.33
N ASP A 21 7.60 -11.38 24.47
CA ASP A 21 8.81 -12.17 24.25
C ASP A 21 9.11 -12.36 22.77
N ARG A 22 9.89 -11.44 22.20
CA ARG A 22 10.28 -11.43 20.78
C ARG A 22 11.07 -12.68 20.37
N MET A 23 11.93 -13.20 21.27
CA MET A 23 12.76 -14.35 20.95
C MET A 23 11.92 -15.63 20.83
N LYS A 24 11.00 -15.80 21.76
CA LYS A 24 10.06 -16.93 21.76
C LYS A 24 9.13 -16.85 20.54
N TYR A 25 8.60 -15.65 20.26
CA TYR A 25 7.77 -15.40 19.07
C TYR A 25 8.50 -15.80 17.77
N GLN A 26 9.73 -15.30 17.56
CA GLN A 26 10.51 -15.62 16.37
C GLN A 26 10.79 -17.11 16.22
N LYS A 27 11.09 -17.78 17.34
CA LYS A 27 11.34 -19.23 17.35
C LYS A 27 10.08 -20.02 16.94
N GLU A 28 8.94 -19.71 17.53
CA GLU A 28 7.67 -20.38 17.22
C GLU A 28 7.20 -20.13 15.78
N VAL A 29 7.35 -18.89 15.29
CA VAL A 29 7.03 -18.56 13.88
C VAL A 29 7.96 -19.30 12.91
N MET A 30 9.24 -19.41 13.23
CA MET A 30 10.19 -20.17 12.40
C MET A 30 9.86 -21.67 12.39
N GLU A 31 9.41 -22.21 13.52
CA GLU A 31 8.96 -23.58 13.63
C GLU A 31 7.66 -23.84 12.83
N LEU A 32 6.72 -22.89 12.88
CA LEU A 32 5.52 -22.89 12.05
C LEU A 32 5.88 -22.93 10.55
N TYR A 33 6.80 -22.08 10.09
CA TYR A 33 7.23 -22.08 8.70
C TYR A 33 7.89 -23.42 8.28
N LYS A 34 8.69 -24.03 9.16
CA LYS A 34 9.30 -25.33 8.91
C LYS A 34 8.24 -26.44 8.81
N THR A 35 7.28 -26.45 9.73
CA THR A 35 6.21 -27.45 9.78
C THR A 35 5.31 -27.36 8.55
N GLN A 36 4.97 -26.15 8.13
CA GLN A 36 4.13 -25.88 6.96
C GLN A 36 4.91 -25.89 5.64
N LYS A 37 6.21 -26.20 5.68
CA LYS A 37 7.13 -26.21 4.52
C LYS A 37 7.04 -24.93 3.68
N VAL A 38 6.95 -23.77 4.35
CA VAL A 38 6.90 -22.46 3.73
C VAL A 38 8.25 -21.76 3.94
N ASN A 39 8.84 -21.30 2.85
CA ASN A 39 10.09 -20.54 2.90
C ASN A 39 9.81 -19.05 2.97
N PRO A 40 10.11 -18.35 4.09
CA PRO A 40 9.90 -16.91 4.20
C PRO A 40 10.80 -16.11 3.24
N ALA A 41 11.97 -16.64 2.86
CA ALA A 41 12.87 -16.00 1.92
C ALA A 41 12.31 -15.92 0.48
N ALA A 42 11.33 -16.76 0.14
CA ALA A 42 10.67 -16.68 -1.16
C ALA A 42 9.91 -15.35 -1.38
N GLY A 43 9.56 -14.65 -0.30
CA GLY A 43 8.91 -13.34 -0.35
C GLY A 43 9.85 -12.19 -0.72
N CYS A 44 11.13 -12.28 -0.37
CA CYS A 44 12.13 -11.25 -0.68
C CYS A 44 12.89 -11.50 -1.99
N LEU A 45 12.78 -12.70 -2.58
CA LEU A 45 13.46 -13.05 -3.83
C LEU A 45 13.19 -12.09 -4.99
N PRO A 46 11.94 -11.63 -5.23
CA PRO A 46 11.66 -10.63 -6.27
C PRO A 46 12.43 -9.32 -6.04
N VAL A 47 12.57 -8.88 -4.79
CA VAL A 47 13.30 -7.64 -4.46
C VAL A 47 14.79 -7.80 -4.76
N LEU A 48 15.39 -8.94 -4.41
CA LEU A 48 16.80 -9.24 -4.71
C LEU A 48 17.07 -9.28 -6.23
N LEU A 49 16.14 -9.84 -6.99
CA LEU A 49 16.23 -9.85 -8.46
C LEU A 49 16.05 -8.46 -9.07
N GLN A 50 15.25 -7.62 -8.42
CA GLN A 50 14.96 -6.25 -8.86
C GLN A 50 16.17 -5.33 -8.78
N ILE A 51 17.06 -5.52 -7.79
CA ILE A 51 18.23 -4.64 -7.58
C ILE A 51 19.15 -4.57 -8.82
N PRO A 52 19.61 -5.70 -9.40
CA PRO A 52 20.40 -5.66 -10.63
C PRO A 52 19.67 -5.01 -11.81
N ILE A 53 18.37 -5.27 -11.94
CA ILE A 53 17.54 -4.69 -13.01
C ILE A 53 17.46 -3.16 -12.84
N PHE A 54 17.27 -2.70 -11.62
CA PHE A 54 17.24 -1.28 -11.30
C PHE A 54 18.55 -0.58 -11.68
N PHE A 55 19.69 -1.15 -11.31
CA PHE A 55 21.01 -0.59 -11.66
C PHE A 55 21.25 -0.58 -13.16
N ALA A 56 20.85 -1.64 -13.88
CA ALA A 56 20.97 -1.69 -15.31
C ALA A 56 20.14 -0.61 -16.00
N LEU A 57 18.87 -0.46 -15.60
CA LEU A 57 17.98 0.57 -16.11
C LEU A 57 18.46 1.98 -15.79
N TYR A 58 18.88 2.21 -14.53
CA TYR A 58 19.46 3.49 -14.13
C TYR A 58 20.62 3.86 -15.07
N LYS A 59 21.57 2.93 -15.27
CA LYS A 59 22.70 3.15 -16.17
C LYS A 59 22.27 3.42 -17.61
N VAL A 60 21.33 2.64 -18.15
CA VAL A 60 20.83 2.81 -19.52
C VAL A 60 20.19 4.17 -19.69
N ILE A 61 19.28 4.58 -18.80
CA ILE A 61 18.56 5.85 -18.90
C ILE A 61 19.51 7.06 -18.87
N PHE A 62 20.59 7.01 -18.07
CA PHE A 62 21.52 8.10 -17.96
C PHE A 62 22.60 8.13 -19.06
N VAL A 63 22.94 6.97 -19.66
CA VAL A 63 24.00 6.87 -20.68
C VAL A 63 23.44 6.95 -22.09
N THR A 64 22.21 6.51 -22.31
CA THR A 64 21.59 6.45 -23.65
C THR A 64 21.18 7.85 -24.10
N ILE A 65 21.83 8.33 -25.17
CA ILE A 65 21.59 9.68 -25.72
C ILE A 65 20.18 9.78 -26.30
N GLU A 66 19.65 8.70 -26.86
CA GLU A 66 18.32 8.63 -27.48
C GLU A 66 17.17 8.88 -26.49
N LEU A 67 17.40 8.64 -25.19
CA LEU A 67 16.39 8.89 -24.14
C LEU A 67 16.41 10.34 -23.66
N ARG A 68 17.49 11.05 -23.95
CA ARG A 68 17.63 12.46 -23.58
C ARG A 68 16.77 13.33 -24.49
N HIS A 69 15.88 14.13 -23.89
CA HIS A 69 14.88 14.95 -24.60
C HIS A 69 13.90 14.11 -25.43
N ALA A 70 13.78 12.82 -25.16
CA ALA A 70 12.78 11.97 -25.78
C ALA A 70 11.41 12.21 -25.13
N PRO A 71 10.44 12.76 -25.87
CA PRO A 71 9.10 12.97 -25.33
C PRO A 71 8.37 11.63 -25.18
N TRP A 72 7.61 11.51 -24.09
CA TRP A 72 6.70 10.40 -23.85
C TRP A 72 5.24 10.92 -23.87
N ILE A 73 4.38 10.36 -23.09
CA ILE A 73 2.96 10.72 -23.05
C ILE A 73 2.72 11.94 -22.13
N GLY A 74 1.85 12.86 -22.56
CA GLY A 74 1.36 13.98 -21.77
C GLY A 74 2.42 15.04 -21.51
N TRP A 75 2.70 15.31 -20.24
CA TRP A 75 3.64 16.36 -19.80
C TRP A 75 5.10 15.90 -19.74
N ILE A 76 5.39 14.62 -19.91
CA ILE A 76 6.74 14.06 -19.85
C ILE A 76 7.43 14.34 -21.18
N ARG A 77 8.36 15.28 -21.19
CA ARG A 77 9.11 15.70 -22.38
C ARG A 77 10.53 15.16 -22.44
N ASP A 78 11.01 14.57 -21.34
CA ASP A 78 12.34 14.02 -21.24
C ASP A 78 12.31 12.84 -20.27
N LEU A 79 12.61 11.63 -20.77
CA LEU A 79 12.63 10.41 -19.95
C LEU A 79 13.88 10.32 -19.08
N ALA A 80 14.95 11.02 -19.43
CA ALA A 80 16.19 11.05 -18.67
C ALA A 80 16.21 12.14 -17.59
N ALA A 81 15.26 13.10 -17.64
CA ALA A 81 15.10 14.14 -16.64
C ALA A 81 14.03 13.80 -15.59
N PRO A 82 14.09 14.42 -14.40
CA PRO A 82 13.01 14.34 -13.42
C PRO A 82 11.69 14.86 -13.98
N ASP A 83 10.59 14.39 -13.43
CA ASP A 83 9.25 14.83 -13.80
C ASP A 83 9.07 16.33 -13.52
N PRO A 84 8.76 17.15 -14.54
CA PRO A 84 8.59 18.61 -14.38
C PRO A 84 7.27 18.99 -13.73
N SER A 85 6.35 18.06 -13.52
CA SER A 85 5.07 18.33 -12.87
C SER A 85 5.26 18.68 -11.39
N SER A 86 4.38 19.49 -10.86
CA SER A 86 4.42 19.95 -9.48
C SER A 86 3.01 20.03 -8.90
N LEU A 87 2.83 19.45 -7.72
CA LEU A 87 1.55 19.60 -7.00
C LEU A 87 1.26 21.06 -6.64
N LEU A 88 2.31 21.86 -6.36
CA LEU A 88 2.15 23.26 -5.95
C LEU A 88 1.58 24.14 -7.05
N ASN A 89 1.89 23.88 -8.32
CA ASN A 89 1.29 24.61 -9.45
C ASN A 89 0.11 23.85 -10.09
N LEU A 90 -0.49 22.90 -9.38
CA LEU A 90 -1.57 22.03 -9.86
C LEU A 90 -1.25 21.41 -11.23
N PHE A 91 -0.04 20.83 -11.34
CA PHE A 91 0.43 20.20 -12.59
C PHE A 91 0.46 21.11 -13.82
N GLY A 92 0.74 22.40 -13.59
CA GLY A 92 0.81 23.39 -14.66
C GLY A 92 -0.48 24.16 -14.93
N LEU A 93 -1.53 23.96 -14.15
CA LEU A 93 -2.77 24.74 -14.24
C LEU A 93 -2.60 26.17 -13.70
N LEU A 94 -1.66 26.40 -12.78
CA LEU A 94 -1.40 27.71 -12.22
C LEU A 94 -0.26 28.41 -12.97
N PRO A 95 -0.30 29.72 -13.20
CA PRO A 95 0.64 30.47 -14.07
C PRO A 95 1.98 30.78 -13.39
N PHE A 96 2.39 30.06 -12.36
CA PHE A 96 3.70 30.27 -11.73
C PHE A 96 4.61 29.05 -11.89
N SER A 97 5.90 29.35 -12.01
CA SER A 97 6.92 28.30 -12.14
C SER A 97 7.08 27.50 -10.83
N PRO A 98 7.29 26.19 -10.91
CA PRO A 98 7.59 25.41 -9.74
C PRO A 98 8.86 25.92 -9.04
N PRO A 99 8.99 25.70 -7.72
CA PRO A 99 10.17 26.15 -6.97
C PRO A 99 11.46 25.60 -7.55
N ALA A 100 12.54 26.38 -7.46
CA ALA A 100 13.84 25.98 -7.95
C ALA A 100 14.33 24.66 -7.29
N GLN A 101 14.97 23.82 -8.09
CA GLN A 101 15.57 22.57 -7.60
C GLN A 101 16.56 22.87 -6.47
N GLY A 102 16.55 22.03 -5.42
CA GLY A 102 17.40 22.18 -4.24
C GLY A 102 16.79 23.01 -3.10
N THR A 103 15.60 23.59 -3.27
CA THR A 103 14.87 24.24 -2.17
C THR A 103 14.01 23.22 -1.42
N LEU A 104 13.79 23.43 -0.10
CA LEU A 104 12.86 22.61 0.69
C LEU A 104 11.45 22.64 0.08
N LEU A 105 11.07 23.76 -0.51
CA LEU A 105 9.77 23.92 -1.18
C LEU A 105 9.68 23.05 -2.44
N HIS A 106 10.78 22.84 -3.16
CA HIS A 106 10.84 21.91 -4.28
C HIS A 106 10.64 20.47 -3.82
N SER A 107 11.21 20.08 -2.69
CA SER A 107 11.01 18.73 -2.12
C SER A 107 9.57 18.48 -1.68
N LEU A 108 8.86 19.52 -1.27
CA LEU A 108 7.41 19.48 -0.97
C LEU A 108 6.52 19.55 -2.22
N SER A 109 7.10 19.97 -3.34
CA SER A 109 6.43 20.03 -4.65
C SER A 109 6.44 18.68 -5.33
N LEU A 110 5.68 17.72 -4.77
CA LEU A 110 5.65 16.34 -5.25
C LEU A 110 5.23 16.28 -6.73
N PRO A 111 6.06 15.66 -7.61
CA PRO A 111 5.69 15.41 -8.99
C PRO A 111 4.57 14.37 -9.10
N ALA A 112 3.80 14.42 -10.18
CA ALA A 112 2.69 13.48 -10.42
C ALA A 112 3.15 12.03 -10.44
N LEU A 113 4.30 11.74 -11.07
CA LEU A 113 4.87 10.40 -11.12
C LEU A 113 5.29 9.90 -9.74
N ALA A 114 5.83 10.78 -8.88
CA ALA A 114 6.18 10.40 -7.51
C ALA A 114 4.95 9.99 -6.71
N ILE A 115 3.86 10.75 -6.83
CA ILE A 115 2.58 10.44 -6.20
C ILE A 115 2.04 9.10 -6.70
N ALA A 116 2.04 8.90 -8.02
CA ALA A 116 1.60 7.65 -8.65
C ALA A 116 2.46 6.46 -8.18
N LEU A 117 3.77 6.65 -8.02
CA LEU A 117 4.69 5.66 -7.46
C LEU A 117 4.29 5.30 -6.02
N GLY A 118 4.12 6.30 -5.15
CA GLY A 118 3.71 6.08 -3.77
C GLY A 118 2.40 5.30 -3.66
N ILE A 119 1.40 5.67 -4.46
CA ILE A 119 0.10 4.99 -4.52
C ILE A 119 0.28 3.54 -5.01
N SER A 120 1.05 3.31 -6.08
CA SER A 120 1.27 1.97 -6.63
C SER A 120 1.97 1.05 -5.62
N MET A 121 2.98 1.55 -4.90
CA MET A 121 3.67 0.82 -3.84
C MET A 121 2.74 0.53 -2.66
N TRP A 122 1.93 1.50 -2.25
CA TRP A 122 0.95 1.30 -1.19
C TRP A 122 -0.09 0.23 -1.56
N MET A 123 -0.61 0.25 -2.80
CA MET A 123 -1.51 -0.79 -3.29
C MET A 123 -0.85 -2.17 -3.32
N GLN A 124 0.39 -2.26 -3.77
CA GLN A 124 1.13 -3.51 -3.81
C GLN A 124 1.34 -4.09 -2.40
N GLN A 125 1.63 -3.24 -1.42
CA GLN A 125 1.77 -3.69 -0.04
C GLN A 125 0.48 -4.28 0.54
N ARG A 126 -0.69 -3.80 0.10
CA ARG A 126 -1.99 -4.36 0.53
C ARG A 126 -2.22 -5.80 0.08
N LEU A 127 -1.57 -6.21 -0.99
CA LEU A 127 -1.62 -7.58 -1.48
C LEU A 127 -0.67 -8.52 -0.73
N ASN A 128 0.40 -7.98 -0.16
CA ASN A 128 1.36 -8.76 0.60
C ASN A 128 0.84 -9.11 2.00
N PRO A 129 1.27 -10.25 2.57
CA PRO A 129 0.95 -10.58 3.95
C PRO A 129 1.51 -9.49 4.89
N THR A 130 0.68 -9.02 5.81
CA THR A 130 1.10 -8.00 6.78
C THR A 130 2.06 -8.61 7.80
N PRO A 131 3.19 -7.95 8.09
CA PRO A 131 4.06 -8.38 9.16
C PRO A 131 3.31 -8.38 10.49
N THR A 132 3.60 -9.33 11.35
CA THR A 132 2.99 -9.41 12.68
C THR A 132 3.74 -8.58 13.72
N ASP A 133 5.03 -8.30 13.49
CA ASP A 133 5.83 -7.44 14.35
C ASP A 133 5.42 -5.97 14.20
N PRO A 134 5.15 -5.24 15.31
CA PRO A 134 4.74 -3.82 15.25
C PRO A 134 5.78 -2.91 14.59
N ALA A 135 7.07 -3.16 14.83
CA ALA A 135 8.14 -2.36 14.24
C ALA A 135 8.20 -2.56 12.71
N GLN A 136 8.10 -3.81 12.26
CA GLN A 136 7.99 -4.11 10.85
C GLN A 136 6.73 -3.48 10.22
N LYS A 137 5.58 -3.56 10.87
CA LYS A 137 4.35 -2.91 10.38
C LYS A 137 4.55 -1.42 10.15
N MET A 138 5.21 -0.74 11.07
CA MET A 138 5.48 0.68 10.96
C MET A 138 6.44 0.98 9.80
N ILE A 139 7.54 0.24 9.67
CA ILE A 139 8.50 0.39 8.56
C ILE A 139 7.77 0.20 7.22
N PHE A 140 7.01 -0.89 7.07
CA PHE A 140 6.27 -1.16 5.84
C PHE A 140 5.22 -0.08 5.54
N ALA A 141 4.52 0.45 6.54
CA ALA A 141 3.52 1.50 6.35
C ALA A 141 4.13 2.81 5.83
N TRP A 142 5.34 3.17 6.30
CA TRP A 142 6.01 4.39 5.90
C TRP A 142 6.84 4.26 4.62
N MET A 143 7.28 3.05 4.28
CA MET A 143 8.17 2.79 3.15
C MET A 143 7.68 3.37 1.80
N PRO A 144 6.41 3.24 1.38
CA PRO A 144 5.95 3.83 0.12
C PRO A 144 6.12 5.35 0.07
N TRP A 145 5.87 6.01 1.19
CA TRP A 145 5.96 7.46 1.31
C TRP A 145 7.41 7.92 1.28
N VAL A 146 8.30 7.22 1.98
CA VAL A 146 9.75 7.49 1.93
C VAL A 146 10.28 7.32 0.52
N PHE A 147 9.90 6.23 -0.17
CA PHE A 147 10.29 6.02 -1.57
C PHE A 147 9.72 7.07 -2.52
N MET A 148 8.49 7.51 -2.30
CA MET A 148 7.88 8.59 -3.07
C MET A 148 8.73 9.87 -3.02
N PHE A 149 9.16 10.30 -1.83
CA PHE A 149 10.01 11.48 -1.68
C PHE A 149 11.41 11.26 -2.23
N MET A 150 12.00 10.09 -1.96
CA MET A 150 13.37 9.79 -2.38
C MET A 150 13.49 9.66 -3.91
N LEU A 151 12.55 8.97 -4.54
CA LEU A 151 12.58 8.68 -5.98
C LEU A 151 11.89 9.75 -6.83
N GLY A 152 11.18 10.70 -6.21
CA GLY A 152 10.54 11.80 -6.93
C GLY A 152 11.51 12.70 -7.71
N GLY A 153 12.78 12.74 -7.30
CA GLY A 153 13.84 13.47 -8.01
C GLY A 153 14.60 12.65 -9.06
N PHE A 154 14.24 11.39 -9.28
CA PHE A 154 14.89 10.55 -10.29
C PHE A 154 14.31 10.77 -11.68
N ALA A 155 15.04 10.28 -12.70
CA ALA A 155 14.61 10.32 -14.08
C ALA A 155 13.20 9.74 -14.27
N SER A 156 12.35 10.46 -15.00
CA SER A 156 10.94 10.09 -15.24
C SER A 156 10.78 8.68 -15.80
N GLY A 157 11.68 8.25 -16.69
CA GLY A 157 11.68 6.91 -17.25
C GLY A 157 11.87 5.80 -16.19
N LEU A 158 12.70 6.05 -15.18
CA LEU A 158 12.94 5.10 -14.09
C LEU A 158 11.71 4.99 -13.17
N VAL A 159 11.09 6.11 -12.86
CA VAL A 159 9.86 6.17 -12.05
C VAL A 159 8.71 5.49 -12.78
N LEU A 160 8.55 5.74 -14.08
CA LEU A 160 7.55 5.09 -14.94
C LEU A 160 7.74 3.57 -14.98
N TYR A 161 8.99 3.11 -15.17
CA TYR A 161 9.28 1.69 -15.09
C TYR A 161 8.79 1.09 -13.77
N TRP A 162 9.08 1.75 -12.65
CA TRP A 162 8.69 1.24 -11.33
C TRP A 162 7.17 1.19 -11.15
N ILE A 163 6.46 2.25 -11.55
CA ILE A 163 4.99 2.28 -11.53
C ILE A 163 4.41 1.14 -12.37
N THR A 164 4.93 0.96 -13.58
CA THR A 164 4.49 -0.10 -14.49
C THR A 164 4.75 -1.48 -13.91
N ASN A 165 5.94 -1.71 -13.37
CA ASN A 165 6.30 -2.97 -12.72
C ASN A 165 5.40 -3.26 -11.51
N ASN A 166 5.13 -2.27 -10.66
CA ASN A 166 4.19 -2.42 -9.54
C ASN A 166 2.79 -2.75 -10.04
N THR A 167 2.32 -2.07 -11.08
CA THR A 167 0.97 -2.28 -11.65
C THR A 167 0.84 -3.70 -12.22
N ILE A 168 1.81 -4.16 -12.98
CA ILE A 168 1.83 -5.54 -13.51
C ILE A 168 1.84 -6.55 -12.35
N THR A 169 2.66 -6.30 -11.32
CA THR A 169 2.74 -7.18 -10.14
C THR A 169 1.43 -7.22 -9.36
N ILE A 170 0.75 -6.07 -9.21
CA ILE A 170 -0.58 -6.00 -8.59
C ILE A 170 -1.59 -6.84 -9.36
N ILE A 171 -1.64 -6.69 -10.69
CA ILE A 171 -2.55 -7.45 -11.55
C ILE A 171 -2.27 -8.95 -11.45
N GLN A 172 -0.99 -9.35 -11.51
CA GLN A 172 -0.58 -10.75 -11.41
C GLN A 172 -0.96 -11.33 -10.03
N GLN A 173 -0.62 -10.65 -8.95
CA GLN A 173 -0.92 -11.12 -7.60
C GLN A 173 -2.43 -11.20 -7.36
N TYR A 174 -3.18 -10.20 -7.78
CA TYR A 174 -4.64 -10.18 -7.68
C TYR A 174 -5.26 -11.36 -8.46
N SER A 175 -4.81 -11.60 -9.69
CA SER A 175 -5.28 -12.72 -10.52
C SER A 175 -4.99 -14.06 -9.88
N ILE A 176 -3.77 -14.29 -9.41
CA ILE A 176 -3.37 -15.54 -8.76
C ILE A 176 -4.19 -15.77 -7.48
N MET A 177 -4.36 -14.75 -6.65
CA MET A 177 -5.14 -14.87 -5.40
C MET A 177 -6.62 -15.12 -5.68
N SER A 178 -7.18 -14.45 -6.69
CA SER A 178 -8.56 -14.66 -7.12
C SER A 178 -8.80 -16.08 -7.64
N MET A 179 -7.85 -16.64 -8.40
CA MET A 179 -7.91 -18.02 -8.91
C MET A 179 -7.86 -19.07 -7.77
N HIS A 180 -7.18 -18.76 -6.66
CA HIS A 180 -7.12 -19.63 -5.48
C HIS A 180 -8.27 -19.40 -4.48
N GLY A 181 -9.31 -18.68 -4.87
CA GLY A 181 -10.50 -18.47 -4.05
C GLY A 181 -10.38 -17.37 -2.98
N HIS A 182 -9.20 -16.75 -2.84
CA HIS A 182 -8.96 -15.67 -1.90
C HIS A 182 -8.98 -14.32 -2.64
N ARG A 183 -10.14 -13.67 -2.66
CA ARG A 183 -10.24 -12.31 -3.24
C ARG A 183 -9.66 -11.29 -2.25
N PRO A 184 -8.53 -10.66 -2.56
CA PRO A 184 -7.96 -9.65 -1.68
C PRO A 184 -8.86 -8.42 -1.64
N ASP A 185 -9.23 -7.99 -0.44
CA ASP A 185 -9.95 -6.74 -0.24
C ASP A 185 -8.97 -5.58 -0.15
N LEU A 186 -8.70 -4.95 -1.30
CA LEU A 186 -7.79 -3.81 -1.41
C LEU A 186 -8.28 -2.59 -0.64
N PHE A 187 -9.59 -2.46 -0.47
CA PHE A 187 -10.24 -1.28 0.11
C PHE A 187 -10.95 -1.54 1.44
N GLY A 188 -10.95 -2.78 1.94
CA GLY A 188 -11.67 -3.15 3.17
C GLY A 188 -11.26 -2.34 4.39
N ASN A 189 -9.97 -2.05 4.52
CA ASN A 189 -9.49 -1.22 5.62
C ASN A 189 -9.87 0.26 5.48
N ILE A 190 -10.11 0.76 4.27
CA ILE A 190 -10.62 2.12 4.05
C ILE A 190 -12.08 2.19 4.49
N LYS A 191 -12.88 1.17 4.18
CA LYS A 191 -14.26 1.06 4.66
C LYS A 191 -14.34 0.90 6.18
N ALA A 192 -13.39 0.19 6.79
CA ALA A 192 -13.30 0.02 8.24
C ALA A 192 -12.84 1.28 8.96
N ALA A 193 -12.00 2.10 8.33
CA ALA A 193 -11.51 3.38 8.86
C ALA A 193 -12.52 4.53 8.66
N MET A 194 -13.50 4.40 7.78
CA MET A 194 -14.58 5.37 7.69
C MET A 194 -15.45 5.27 8.95
N PRO A 195 -15.68 6.39 9.68
CA PRO A 195 -16.57 6.38 10.82
C PRO A 195 -17.93 5.87 10.35
N LYS A 196 -18.36 4.75 10.94
CA LYS A 196 -19.72 4.25 10.70
C LYS A 196 -20.67 5.39 11.07
N ARG A 197 -21.40 5.92 10.12
CA ARG A 197 -22.47 6.88 10.40
C ARG A 197 -23.32 6.29 11.53
N PRO A 198 -23.52 7.01 12.65
CA PRO A 198 -24.39 6.51 13.70
C PRO A 198 -25.73 6.17 13.04
N ARG A 199 -26.14 4.92 13.16
CA ARG A 199 -27.52 4.58 12.84
C ARG A 199 -28.36 5.42 13.81
N VAL A 200 -28.95 6.48 13.30
CA VAL A 200 -30.04 7.15 13.99
C VAL A 200 -31.12 6.09 14.10
N ASN A 201 -31.19 5.47 15.27
CA ASN A 201 -32.35 4.67 15.62
C ASN A 201 -33.52 5.65 15.55
N ALA A 202 -34.30 5.57 14.47
CA ALA A 202 -35.60 6.18 14.45
C ALA A 202 -36.33 5.60 15.66
N ALA A 203 -36.37 6.38 16.69
CA ALA A 203 -37.16 6.08 17.87
C ALA A 203 -38.56 5.77 17.41
N LYS A 204 -39.03 4.58 17.68
CA LYS A 204 -40.43 4.25 17.67
C LYS A 204 -41.08 5.15 18.71
N ASN A 205 -41.48 6.34 18.28
CA ASN A 205 -42.41 7.16 18.99
C ASN A 205 -43.80 6.66 18.62
N GLY A 206 -44.56 6.28 19.60
CA GLY A 206 -45.99 6.33 19.58
C GLY A 206 -46.69 4.99 19.52
N GLN A 207 -46.87 4.40 20.69
CA GLN A 207 -48.16 3.78 20.99
C GLN A 207 -48.39 3.80 22.50
N PRO A 208 -49.42 4.51 22.98
CA PRO A 208 -49.79 4.45 24.38
C PRO A 208 -50.56 3.13 24.60
N ASP A 209 -50.05 2.29 25.49
CA ASP A 209 -50.79 1.13 25.98
C ASP A 209 -51.82 1.62 27.03
N ASP A 210 -52.99 2.01 26.50
CA ASP A 210 -54.25 1.95 27.26
C ASP A 210 -54.76 0.52 27.24
N LYS A 211 -54.52 -0.23 28.27
CA LYS A 211 -55.44 -1.28 28.74
C LYS A 211 -55.37 -1.45 30.25
N VAL A 212 -55.99 -0.52 30.94
CA VAL A 212 -56.72 -0.80 32.18
C VAL A 212 -57.72 -1.88 31.87
N ASN A 213 -57.62 -3.02 32.45
CA ASN A 213 -58.80 -3.86 32.67
C ASN A 213 -58.82 -4.48 34.08
N SER A 214 -59.65 -3.88 34.84
CA SER A 214 -60.29 -4.39 36.04
C SER A 214 -61.07 -5.66 35.77
N LYS A 215 -61.00 -6.59 36.65
CA LYS A 215 -62.02 -7.53 37.17
C LYS A 215 -61.26 -8.65 37.87
N GLY A 216 -61.35 -8.88 39.11
CA GLY A 216 -62.53 -8.82 39.98
C GLY A 216 -63.06 -10.21 40.22
N LYS A 217 -62.84 -10.64 41.46
CA LYS A 217 -63.69 -11.58 42.21
C LYS A 217 -63.84 -13.04 41.73
N GLY A 218 -63.47 -13.96 42.60
CA GLY A 218 -64.52 -14.80 43.13
C GLY A 218 -64.14 -16.27 43.27
N LYS A 219 -64.12 -16.62 44.57
CA LYS A 219 -64.22 -17.92 45.21
C LYS A 219 -63.00 -18.83 45.29
#